data_b1b5993172f4dd74cf92162c287f00c9
#
_entry.id   b1b5993172f4dd74cf92162c287f00c9
#
_cell.length_a   1.000
_cell.length_b   1.000
_cell.length_c   1.000
_cell.angle_alpha   90.00
_cell.angle_beta   90.00
_cell.angle_gamma   90.00
#
_symmetry.space_group_name_H-M   'P 1'
#
loop_
_entity.id
_entity.type
_entity.pdbx_description
1 polymer ?
#
loop_
_entity_poly.entity_id
_entity_poly.type
_entity_poly.pdbx_seq_one_letter_code
_entity_poly.pdbx_strand_id
1 'polypeptide(L)'
;MDLGLTDKIIIVTGGAKGIGAAAVRSFAAEGAKVVITGRSPAEGIALAQETNGLFIEAELSDESACRRVIEETLAAYGRIDVLVNNAGYNDGKNLESTPKEFMDSVHLNLSHVYTLTHLCREELIRNRGAIINVSSKVATTGQGQTSGYAAAKGAMNALTREWAIAFAPDNVRVNCVLPAECITPQYQTWFDSLNDPAGTRAGIEQLVPLGHRMTTPKEMADTIVFLASSRSSHTTGQLIYVDGGYTHLDRATSADHSKWG
;
A
#
# COMPACT_ATOMS: atom_id res chain seq x y z
N MET A 1 14.38 16.61 9.54
CA MET A 1 14.76 16.58 8.10
C MET A 1 13.56 17.07 7.33
N ASP A 2 13.67 18.09 6.52
CA ASP A 2 12.57 18.54 5.66
C ASP A 2 12.38 17.53 4.51
N LEU A 3 11.17 16.99 4.37
CA LEU A 3 10.79 16.03 3.34
C LEU A 3 10.25 16.70 2.07
N GLY A 4 9.97 18.01 2.11
CA GLY A 4 9.44 18.78 0.98
C GLY A 4 8.01 18.37 0.61
N LEU A 5 7.19 18.00 1.61
CA LEU A 5 5.82 17.53 1.41
C LEU A 5 4.76 18.59 1.79
N THR A 6 5.16 19.70 2.37
CA THR A 6 4.25 20.81 2.71
C THR A 6 3.46 21.25 1.49
N ASP A 7 2.14 21.38 1.65
CA ASP A 7 1.15 21.73 0.61
C ASP A 7 1.09 20.79 -0.61
N LYS A 8 1.75 19.64 -0.56
CA LYS A 8 1.63 18.60 -1.60
C LYS A 8 0.27 17.91 -1.50
N ILE A 9 -0.34 17.66 -2.65
CA ILE A 9 -1.64 16.97 -2.75
C ILE A 9 -1.40 15.49 -2.97
N ILE A 10 -1.86 14.67 -2.03
CA ILE A 10 -1.57 13.24 -1.98
C ILE A 10 -2.87 12.46 -1.93
N ILE A 11 -3.08 11.56 -2.89
CA ILE A 11 -4.20 10.63 -2.88
C ILE A 11 -3.74 9.32 -2.23
N VAL A 12 -4.47 8.84 -1.20
CA VAL A 12 -4.22 7.55 -0.55
C VAL A 12 -5.45 6.66 -0.72
N THR A 13 -5.33 5.62 -1.53
CA THR A 13 -6.41 4.64 -1.71
C THR A 13 -6.47 3.67 -0.55
N GLY A 14 -7.69 3.29 -0.11
CA GLY A 14 -7.85 2.52 1.13
C GLY A 14 -7.32 3.25 2.35
N GLY A 15 -7.35 4.59 2.32
CA GLY A 15 -6.73 5.46 3.31
C GLY A 15 -7.43 5.52 4.67
N ALA A 16 -8.63 4.96 4.82
CA ALA A 16 -9.42 5.07 6.06
C ALA A 16 -8.94 4.17 7.20
N LYS A 17 -8.20 3.09 6.92
CA LYS A 17 -7.80 2.07 7.91
C LYS A 17 -6.37 1.57 7.68
N GLY A 18 -5.80 0.92 8.70
CA GLY A 18 -4.55 0.17 8.61
C GLY A 18 -3.37 1.00 8.11
N ILE A 19 -2.62 0.46 7.16
CA ILE A 19 -1.44 1.10 6.55
C ILE A 19 -1.82 2.42 5.90
N GLY A 20 -2.95 2.46 5.17
CA GLY A 20 -3.43 3.67 4.52
C GLY A 20 -3.69 4.81 5.51
N ALA A 21 -4.38 4.52 6.63
CA ALA A 21 -4.64 5.55 7.65
C ALA A 21 -3.38 6.04 8.35
N ALA A 22 -2.40 5.15 8.57
CA ALA A 22 -1.10 5.54 9.11
C ALA A 22 -0.35 6.45 8.10
N ALA A 23 -0.39 6.14 6.81
CA ALA A 23 0.21 6.97 5.77
C ALA A 23 -0.47 8.34 5.70
N VAL A 24 -1.81 8.41 5.76
CA VAL A 24 -2.57 9.67 5.80
C VAL A 24 -2.10 10.56 6.95
N ARG A 25 -2.03 10.02 8.18
CA ARG A 25 -1.56 10.78 9.35
C ARG A 25 -0.11 11.24 9.19
N SER A 26 0.76 10.36 8.68
CA SER A 26 2.17 10.70 8.48
C SER A 26 2.36 11.79 7.42
N PHE A 27 1.64 11.74 6.30
CA PHE A 27 1.65 12.81 5.29
C PHE A 27 1.11 14.14 5.84
N ALA A 28 0.00 14.10 6.58
CA ALA A 28 -0.57 15.29 7.19
C ALA A 28 0.38 15.94 8.22
N ALA A 29 1.11 15.12 9.00
CA ALA A 29 2.14 15.60 9.93
C ALA A 29 3.32 16.30 9.21
N GLU A 30 3.59 15.97 7.96
CA GLU A 30 4.58 16.64 7.09
C GLU A 30 3.98 17.85 6.33
N GLY A 31 2.76 18.26 6.67
CA GLY A 31 2.09 19.43 6.09
C GLY A 31 1.43 19.19 4.72
N ALA A 32 1.29 17.96 4.28
CA ALA A 32 0.60 17.63 3.03
C ALA A 32 -0.93 17.73 3.20
N LYS A 33 -1.63 17.97 2.08
CA LYS A 33 -3.08 17.85 1.94
C LYS A 33 -3.42 16.47 1.43
N VAL A 34 -4.16 15.69 2.22
CA VAL A 34 -4.38 14.29 1.87
C VAL A 34 -5.83 14.04 1.46
N VAL A 35 -5.99 13.43 0.29
CA VAL A 35 -7.26 12.89 -0.18
C VAL A 35 -7.32 11.42 0.18
N ILE A 36 -8.29 11.07 1.00
CA ILE A 36 -8.55 9.74 1.49
C ILE A 36 -9.67 9.14 0.65
N THR A 37 -9.46 7.98 0.05
CA THR A 37 -10.54 7.33 -0.70
C THR A 37 -10.69 5.85 -0.34
N GLY A 38 -11.92 5.37 -0.37
CA GLY A 38 -12.30 3.99 -0.04
C GLY A 38 -13.77 3.86 0.36
N ARG A 39 -14.14 2.68 0.88
CA ARG A 39 -15.53 2.25 1.14
C ARG A 39 -15.97 2.43 2.60
N SER A 40 -15.23 3.13 3.42
CA SER A 40 -15.50 3.25 4.86
C SER A 40 -15.76 4.72 5.22
N PRO A 41 -16.99 5.24 5.00
CA PRO A 41 -17.28 6.66 5.15
C PRO A 41 -17.10 7.15 6.60
N ALA A 42 -17.53 6.38 7.60
CA ALA A 42 -17.42 6.81 8.99
C ALA A 42 -15.96 7.07 9.39
N GLU A 43 -15.07 6.11 9.16
CA GLU A 43 -13.65 6.23 9.49
C GLU A 43 -12.93 7.22 8.55
N GLY A 44 -13.32 7.25 7.27
CA GLY A 44 -12.73 8.17 6.30
C GLY A 44 -13.03 9.62 6.60
N ILE A 45 -14.28 9.96 6.94
CA ILE A 45 -14.69 11.31 7.33
C ILE A 45 -14.00 11.73 8.64
N ALA A 46 -13.99 10.85 9.65
CA ALA A 46 -13.33 11.12 10.92
C ALA A 46 -11.83 11.41 10.74
N LEU A 47 -11.14 10.61 9.91
CA LEU A 47 -9.73 10.81 9.62
C LEU A 47 -9.47 12.07 8.79
N ALA A 48 -10.34 12.40 7.85
CA ALA A 48 -10.25 13.65 7.09
C ALA A 48 -10.38 14.88 8.01
N GLN A 49 -11.29 14.83 8.98
CA GLN A 49 -11.42 15.89 9.99
C GLN A 49 -10.17 15.98 10.88
N GLU A 50 -9.64 14.84 11.34
CA GLU A 50 -8.42 14.76 12.16
C GLU A 50 -7.21 15.39 11.44
N THR A 51 -7.09 15.15 10.13
CA THR A 51 -5.91 15.52 9.33
C THR A 51 -6.10 16.77 8.46
N ASN A 52 -7.24 17.44 8.57
CA ASN A 52 -7.64 18.55 7.69
C ASN A 52 -7.50 18.17 6.20
N GLY A 53 -7.86 16.92 5.87
CA GLY A 53 -7.86 16.33 4.53
C GLY A 53 -9.26 16.30 3.90
N LEU A 54 -9.38 15.58 2.79
CA LEU A 54 -10.63 15.34 2.09
C LEU A 54 -10.92 13.84 2.02
N PHE A 55 -12.15 13.43 2.37
CA PHE A 55 -12.59 12.05 2.14
C PHE A 55 -13.54 11.99 0.93
N ILE A 56 -13.24 11.07 0.01
CA ILE A 56 -14.10 10.77 -1.15
C ILE A 56 -14.45 9.28 -1.10
N GLU A 57 -15.73 8.98 -0.85
CA GLU A 57 -16.20 7.60 -0.87
C GLU A 57 -16.17 7.05 -2.29
N ALA A 58 -15.52 5.90 -2.48
CA ALA A 58 -15.41 5.25 -3.78
C ALA A 58 -15.27 3.74 -3.70
N GLU A 59 -16.03 3.02 -4.53
CA GLU A 59 -15.77 1.63 -4.87
C GLU A 59 -14.78 1.61 -6.04
N LEU A 60 -13.51 1.38 -5.72
CA LEU A 60 -12.41 1.56 -6.69
C LEU A 60 -12.35 0.50 -7.79
N SER A 61 -13.11 -0.58 -7.70
CA SER A 61 -13.31 -1.51 -8.81
C SER A 61 -14.14 -0.92 -9.95
N ASP A 62 -14.85 0.19 -9.69
CA ASP A 62 -15.58 0.96 -10.70
C ASP A 62 -14.71 2.11 -11.25
N GLU A 63 -14.50 2.11 -12.58
CA GLU A 63 -13.74 3.16 -13.26
C GLU A 63 -14.38 4.55 -13.07
N SER A 64 -15.71 4.64 -13.07
CA SER A 64 -16.40 5.91 -12.88
C SER A 64 -16.15 6.51 -11.50
N ALA A 65 -16.07 5.66 -10.45
CA ALA A 65 -15.71 6.08 -9.12
C ALA A 65 -14.24 6.54 -9.03
N CYS A 66 -13.32 5.85 -9.71
CA CYS A 66 -11.93 6.29 -9.82
C CYS A 66 -11.83 7.67 -10.49
N ARG A 67 -12.56 7.90 -11.59
CA ARG A 67 -12.61 9.18 -12.31
C ARG A 67 -13.12 10.29 -11.41
N ARG A 68 -14.20 10.06 -10.68
CA ARG A 68 -14.76 11.01 -9.71
C ARG A 68 -13.75 11.39 -8.60
N VAL A 69 -12.96 10.43 -8.10
CA VAL A 69 -11.88 10.73 -7.13
C VAL A 69 -10.90 11.76 -7.69
N ILE A 70 -10.47 11.61 -8.94
CA ILE A 70 -9.56 12.55 -9.58
C ILE A 70 -10.20 13.91 -9.81
N GLU A 71 -11.42 13.94 -10.34
CA GLU A 71 -12.16 15.18 -10.61
C GLU A 71 -12.41 15.99 -9.34
N GLU A 72 -12.89 15.36 -8.27
CA GLU A 72 -13.10 16.02 -6.97
C GLU A 72 -11.78 16.48 -6.32
N THR A 73 -10.70 15.70 -6.47
CA THR A 73 -9.37 16.12 -6.00
C THR A 73 -8.91 17.38 -6.72
N LEU A 74 -9.04 17.42 -8.04
CA LEU A 74 -8.64 18.58 -8.85
C LEU A 74 -9.53 19.79 -8.59
N ALA A 75 -10.84 19.58 -8.39
CA ALA A 75 -11.76 20.64 -8.01
C ALA A 75 -11.42 21.27 -6.65
N ALA A 76 -10.99 20.47 -5.68
CA ALA A 76 -10.65 20.94 -4.34
C ALA A 76 -9.25 21.59 -4.25
N TYR A 77 -8.26 21.07 -4.97
CA TYR A 77 -6.86 21.44 -4.77
C TYR A 77 -6.10 21.85 -6.04
N GLY A 78 -6.66 21.64 -7.23
CA GLY A 78 -6.10 22.08 -8.51
C GLY A 78 -4.85 21.31 -8.99
N ARG A 79 -4.40 20.27 -8.23
CA ARG A 79 -3.20 19.49 -8.57
C ARG A 79 -3.18 18.13 -7.89
N ILE A 80 -2.31 17.25 -8.36
CA ILE A 80 -1.98 15.97 -7.70
C ILE A 80 -0.46 15.81 -7.77
N ASP A 81 0.18 15.60 -6.62
CA ASP A 81 1.63 15.41 -6.51
C ASP A 81 2.00 13.94 -6.26
N VAL A 82 1.21 13.21 -5.50
CA VAL A 82 1.51 11.82 -5.13
C VAL A 82 0.26 10.96 -5.20
N LEU A 83 0.41 9.76 -5.77
CA LEU A 83 -0.60 8.71 -5.72
C LEU A 83 -0.05 7.53 -4.90
N VAL A 84 -0.75 7.18 -3.81
CA VAL A 84 -0.47 5.98 -3.01
C VAL A 84 -1.53 4.92 -3.30
N ASN A 85 -1.17 3.92 -4.09
CA ASN A 85 -1.99 2.76 -4.41
C ASN A 85 -1.89 1.74 -3.26
N ASN A 86 -2.65 1.96 -2.19
CA ASN A 86 -2.66 1.12 -1.00
C ASN A 86 -3.89 0.20 -0.92
N ALA A 87 -5.02 0.57 -1.51
CA ALA A 87 -6.22 -0.27 -1.49
C ALA A 87 -5.94 -1.68 -1.97
N GLY A 88 -6.50 -2.66 -1.29
CA GLY A 88 -6.40 -4.07 -1.64
C GLY A 88 -6.91 -4.95 -0.52
N TYR A 89 -7.34 -6.15 -0.87
CA TYR A 89 -7.92 -7.12 0.05
C TYR A 89 -7.56 -8.55 -0.37
N ASN A 90 -7.00 -9.32 0.56
CA ASN A 90 -6.79 -10.75 0.34
C ASN A 90 -8.11 -11.49 0.58
N ASP A 91 -8.76 -11.89 -0.49
CA ASP A 91 -10.07 -12.55 -0.50
C ASP A 91 -9.99 -14.09 -0.49
N GLY A 92 -8.77 -14.63 -0.33
CA GLY A 92 -8.55 -16.08 -0.19
C GLY A 92 -8.83 -16.89 -1.46
N LYS A 93 -8.92 -16.27 -2.64
CA LYS A 93 -9.18 -17.00 -3.90
C LYS A 93 -7.95 -17.83 -4.30
N ASN A 94 -8.08 -19.15 -4.17
CA ASN A 94 -7.04 -20.16 -4.36
C ASN A 94 -7.28 -21.04 -5.60
N LEU A 95 -6.64 -22.20 -5.70
CA LEU A 95 -6.80 -23.14 -6.85
C LEU A 95 -8.15 -23.89 -6.86
N GLU A 96 -8.92 -23.84 -5.78
CA GLU A 96 -10.28 -24.40 -5.73
C GLU A 96 -11.32 -23.40 -6.26
N SER A 97 -10.94 -22.13 -6.36
CA SER A 97 -11.78 -21.07 -6.94
C SER A 97 -11.93 -21.25 -8.45
N THR A 98 -13.10 -20.86 -8.96
CA THR A 98 -13.34 -20.86 -10.40
C THR A 98 -12.45 -19.84 -11.13
N PRO A 99 -12.18 -20.01 -12.45
CA PRO A 99 -11.47 -19.01 -13.24
C PRO A 99 -12.09 -17.60 -13.14
N LYS A 100 -13.42 -17.51 -13.06
CA LYS A 100 -14.11 -16.22 -12.89
C LYS A 100 -13.77 -15.58 -11.54
N GLU A 101 -13.85 -16.31 -10.44
CA GLU A 101 -13.51 -15.80 -9.11
C GLU A 101 -12.05 -15.38 -9.02
N PHE A 102 -11.13 -16.11 -9.68
CA PHE A 102 -9.74 -15.70 -9.81
C PHE A 102 -9.62 -14.34 -10.50
N MET A 103 -10.29 -14.15 -11.64
CA MET A 103 -10.24 -12.88 -12.37
C MET A 103 -10.93 -11.75 -11.61
N ASP A 104 -12.03 -12.03 -10.90
CA ASP A 104 -12.69 -11.05 -10.03
C ASP A 104 -11.73 -10.57 -8.91
N SER A 105 -10.96 -11.48 -8.31
CA SER A 105 -9.93 -11.15 -7.32
C SER A 105 -8.79 -10.28 -7.90
N VAL A 106 -8.33 -10.61 -9.11
CA VAL A 106 -7.33 -9.81 -9.83
C VAL A 106 -7.91 -8.43 -10.14
N HIS A 107 -9.13 -8.34 -10.64
CA HIS A 107 -9.81 -7.07 -10.92
C HIS A 107 -9.93 -6.20 -9.66
N LEU A 108 -10.41 -6.78 -8.55
CA LEU A 108 -10.56 -6.11 -7.26
C LEU A 108 -9.25 -5.47 -6.78
N ASN A 109 -8.11 -6.14 -6.98
CA ASN A 109 -6.82 -5.76 -6.39
C ASN A 109 -5.86 -5.04 -7.36
N LEU A 110 -6.17 -4.97 -8.66
CA LEU A 110 -5.25 -4.43 -9.66
C LEU A 110 -5.87 -3.37 -10.58
N SER A 111 -7.15 -3.49 -10.98
CA SER A 111 -7.72 -2.59 -11.99
C SER A 111 -7.65 -1.12 -11.58
N HIS A 112 -8.00 -0.81 -10.34
CA HIS A 112 -7.96 0.56 -9.81
C HIS A 112 -6.53 1.14 -9.76
N VAL A 113 -5.52 0.29 -9.55
CA VAL A 113 -4.12 0.71 -9.55
C VAL A 113 -3.72 1.27 -10.92
N TYR A 114 -4.10 0.56 -11.99
CA TYR A 114 -3.88 1.03 -13.35
C TYR A 114 -4.74 2.26 -13.66
N THR A 115 -6.03 2.19 -13.37
CA THR A 115 -7.01 3.25 -13.69
C THR A 115 -6.62 4.58 -13.04
N LEU A 116 -6.34 4.60 -11.74
CA LEU A 116 -5.94 5.83 -11.04
C LEU A 116 -4.60 6.36 -11.53
N THR A 117 -3.62 5.48 -11.78
CA THR A 117 -2.32 5.88 -12.34
C THR A 117 -2.51 6.53 -13.73
N HIS A 118 -3.33 5.95 -14.59
CA HIS A 118 -3.67 6.50 -15.90
C HIS A 118 -4.34 7.86 -15.79
N LEU A 119 -5.34 7.99 -14.93
CA LEU A 119 -6.08 9.25 -14.74
C LEU A 119 -5.23 10.36 -14.08
N CYS A 120 -4.29 10.01 -13.21
CA CYS A 120 -3.36 10.97 -12.59
C CYS A 120 -2.18 11.35 -13.49
N ARG A 121 -1.97 10.68 -14.62
CA ARG A 121 -0.73 10.75 -15.40
C ARG A 121 -0.29 12.18 -15.71
N GLU A 122 -1.19 13.00 -16.22
CA GLU A 122 -0.84 14.38 -16.64
C GLU A 122 -0.46 15.26 -15.44
N GLU A 123 -1.15 15.12 -14.31
CA GLU A 123 -0.85 15.85 -13.10
C GLU A 123 0.49 15.43 -12.48
N LEU A 124 0.75 14.12 -12.43
CA LEU A 124 2.02 13.59 -11.95
C LEU A 124 3.19 14.08 -12.80
N ILE A 125 3.05 14.12 -14.13
CA ILE A 125 4.06 14.68 -15.05
C ILE A 125 4.25 16.17 -14.79
N ARG A 126 3.17 16.95 -14.76
CA ARG A 126 3.22 18.41 -14.53
C ARG A 126 3.93 18.76 -13.23
N ASN A 127 3.70 17.98 -12.19
CA ASN A 127 4.21 18.24 -10.85
C ASN A 127 5.51 17.50 -10.53
N ARG A 128 6.05 16.67 -11.45
CA ARG A 128 7.21 15.78 -11.22
C ARG A 128 7.00 14.94 -9.97
N GLY A 129 5.84 14.30 -9.91
CA GLY A 129 5.29 13.66 -8.74
C GLY A 129 5.88 12.28 -8.43
N ALA A 130 5.16 11.52 -7.60
CA ALA A 130 5.54 10.15 -7.27
C ALA A 130 4.32 9.22 -7.19
N ILE A 131 4.55 7.94 -7.51
CA ILE A 131 3.61 6.85 -7.30
C ILE A 131 4.23 5.88 -6.30
N ILE A 132 3.47 5.56 -5.24
CA ILE A 132 3.87 4.56 -4.25
C ILE A 132 2.85 3.43 -4.27
N ASN A 133 3.26 2.28 -4.72
CA ASN A 133 2.45 1.07 -4.71
C ASN A 133 2.65 0.32 -3.40
N VAL A 134 1.59 -0.14 -2.75
CA VAL A 134 1.66 -1.03 -1.59
C VAL A 134 1.32 -2.46 -2.04
N SER A 135 2.35 -3.25 -2.26
CA SER A 135 2.24 -4.64 -2.68
C SER A 135 2.10 -5.59 -1.47
N SER A 136 2.75 -6.72 -1.49
CA SER A 136 2.75 -7.71 -0.41
C SER A 136 3.90 -8.70 -0.59
N LYS A 137 4.34 -9.34 0.50
CA LYS A 137 5.26 -10.49 0.46
C LYS A 137 4.80 -11.60 -0.50
N VAL A 138 3.49 -11.81 -0.62
CA VAL A 138 2.94 -12.89 -1.46
C VAL A 138 3.21 -12.69 -2.95
N ALA A 139 3.65 -11.50 -3.36
CA ALA A 139 4.13 -11.23 -4.72
C ALA A 139 5.49 -11.91 -5.02
N THR A 140 6.21 -12.38 -3.99
CA THR A 140 7.55 -12.96 -4.10
C THR A 140 7.72 -14.26 -3.31
N THR A 141 6.77 -14.56 -2.40
CA THR A 141 6.74 -15.81 -1.62
C THR A 141 5.44 -16.58 -1.88
N GLY A 142 5.42 -17.88 -1.56
CA GLY A 142 4.21 -18.69 -1.61
C GLY A 142 3.47 -18.67 -0.27
N GLN A 143 2.15 -18.45 -0.30
CA GLN A 143 1.26 -18.61 0.87
C GLN A 143 0.30 -19.79 0.70
N GLY A 144 0.00 -20.21 -0.52
CA GLY A 144 -0.77 -21.42 -0.85
C GLY A 144 -2.29 -21.24 -0.96
N GLN A 145 -2.88 -20.18 -0.43
CA GLN A 145 -4.33 -19.98 -0.35
C GLN A 145 -4.82 -18.64 -0.94
N THR A 146 -4.09 -18.04 -1.87
CA THR A 146 -4.35 -16.66 -2.27
C THR A 146 -3.89 -16.34 -3.71
N SER A 147 -4.22 -17.23 -4.65
CA SER A 147 -3.74 -17.15 -6.04
C SER A 147 -4.10 -15.81 -6.73
N GLY A 148 -5.34 -15.36 -6.61
CA GLY A 148 -5.81 -14.10 -7.23
C GLY A 148 -5.09 -12.88 -6.66
N TYR A 149 -5.01 -12.78 -5.32
CA TYR A 149 -4.28 -11.70 -4.65
C TYR A 149 -2.79 -11.72 -4.96
N ALA A 150 -2.15 -12.90 -4.95
CA ALA A 150 -0.73 -13.04 -5.29
C ALA A 150 -0.44 -12.61 -6.73
N ALA A 151 -1.29 -12.99 -7.69
CA ALA A 151 -1.18 -12.56 -9.08
C ALA A 151 -1.29 -11.03 -9.21
N ALA A 152 -2.29 -10.40 -8.56
CA ALA A 152 -2.46 -8.96 -8.57
C ALA A 152 -1.26 -8.21 -7.96
N LYS A 153 -0.75 -8.67 -6.81
CA LYS A 153 0.42 -8.06 -6.15
C LYS A 153 1.72 -8.31 -6.92
N GLY A 154 1.86 -9.47 -7.56
CA GLY A 154 2.95 -9.74 -8.49
C GLY A 154 2.94 -8.82 -9.71
N ALA A 155 1.76 -8.61 -10.31
CA ALA A 155 1.57 -7.64 -11.39
C ALA A 155 1.91 -6.21 -10.93
N MET A 156 1.52 -5.81 -9.73
CA MET A 156 1.88 -4.49 -9.16
C MET A 156 3.41 -4.30 -9.05
N ASN A 157 4.16 -5.35 -8.66
CA ASN A 157 5.62 -5.32 -8.66
C ASN A 157 6.21 -5.14 -10.07
N ALA A 158 5.64 -5.80 -11.07
CA ALA A 158 6.05 -5.65 -12.48
C ALA A 158 5.74 -4.24 -13.00
N LEU A 159 4.52 -3.74 -12.76
CA LEU A 159 4.08 -2.40 -13.16
C LEU A 159 4.89 -1.28 -12.48
N THR A 160 5.36 -1.49 -11.26
CA THR A 160 6.25 -0.53 -10.59
C THR A 160 7.53 -0.29 -11.39
N ARG A 161 8.17 -1.35 -11.89
CA ARG A 161 9.38 -1.24 -12.71
C ARG A 161 9.08 -0.67 -14.10
N GLU A 162 8.02 -1.15 -14.73
CA GLU A 162 7.58 -0.70 -16.05
C GLU A 162 7.27 0.80 -16.03
N TRP A 163 6.48 1.26 -15.07
CA TRP A 163 6.11 2.67 -14.95
C TRP A 163 7.28 3.56 -14.51
N ALA A 164 8.22 3.04 -13.71
CA ALA A 164 9.41 3.78 -13.36
C ALA A 164 10.22 4.19 -14.61
N ILE A 165 10.30 3.29 -15.59
CA ILE A 165 10.99 3.58 -16.87
C ILE A 165 10.12 4.47 -17.77
N ALA A 166 8.82 4.18 -17.87
CA ALA A 166 7.90 4.96 -18.71
C ALA A 166 7.81 6.44 -18.26
N PHE A 167 7.87 6.70 -16.95
CA PHE A 167 7.79 8.05 -16.38
C PHE A 167 9.14 8.72 -16.15
N ALA A 168 10.26 8.02 -16.32
CA ALA A 168 11.59 8.58 -16.09
C ALA A 168 11.90 9.87 -16.91
N PRO A 169 11.50 9.97 -18.20
CA PRO A 169 11.70 11.20 -18.97
C PRO A 169 11.01 12.43 -18.37
N ASP A 170 9.92 12.23 -17.65
CA ASP A 170 9.11 13.27 -17.03
C ASP A 170 9.50 13.54 -15.56
N ASN A 171 10.53 12.85 -15.04
CA ASN A 171 10.98 12.92 -13.64
C ASN A 171 9.90 12.52 -12.61
N VAL A 172 8.96 11.65 -12.98
CA VAL A 172 8.02 11.01 -12.05
C VAL A 172 8.64 9.72 -11.53
N ARG A 173 8.60 9.52 -10.21
CA ARG A 173 9.18 8.33 -9.57
C ARG A 173 8.09 7.32 -9.24
N VAL A 174 8.39 6.04 -9.42
CA VAL A 174 7.46 4.95 -9.09
C VAL A 174 8.18 3.91 -8.24
N ASN A 175 7.72 3.71 -7.02
CA ASN A 175 8.30 2.72 -6.10
C ASN A 175 7.22 1.88 -5.44
N CYS A 176 7.63 0.77 -4.87
CA CYS A 176 6.74 -0.18 -4.22
C CYS A 176 7.22 -0.50 -2.80
N VAL A 177 6.29 -0.57 -1.85
CA VAL A 177 6.54 -1.02 -0.49
C VAL A 177 5.84 -2.37 -0.28
N LEU A 178 6.57 -3.35 0.26
CA LEU A 178 6.10 -4.71 0.45
C LEU A 178 6.03 -5.04 1.95
N PRO A 179 4.83 -5.02 2.54
CA PRO A 179 4.63 -5.59 3.87
C PRO A 179 4.69 -7.12 3.84
N ALA A 180 5.15 -7.70 4.94
CA ALA A 180 4.87 -9.10 5.27
C ALA A 180 3.76 -9.16 6.32
N GLU A 181 4.13 -9.39 7.57
CA GLU A 181 3.22 -9.51 8.70
C GLU A 181 3.02 -8.13 9.35
N CYS A 182 2.00 -7.38 8.92
CA CYS A 182 1.69 -6.05 9.45
C CYS A 182 0.40 -6.07 10.26
N ILE A 183 0.46 -5.65 11.53
CA ILE A 183 -0.71 -5.64 12.42
C ILE A 183 -1.68 -4.53 12.04
N THR A 184 -2.69 -4.89 11.26
CA THR A 184 -3.77 -4.02 10.80
C THR A 184 -5.11 -4.46 11.37
N PRO A 185 -6.17 -3.64 11.32
CA PRO A 185 -7.52 -4.07 11.69
C PRO A 185 -7.98 -5.32 10.93
N GLN A 186 -7.63 -5.45 9.64
CA GLN A 186 -7.92 -6.66 8.86
C GLN A 186 -7.21 -7.89 9.43
N TYR A 187 -5.94 -7.74 9.83
CA TYR A 187 -5.17 -8.82 10.44
C TYR A 187 -5.73 -9.20 11.80
N GLN A 188 -6.17 -8.21 12.61
CA GLN A 188 -6.83 -8.45 13.88
C GLN A 188 -8.14 -9.22 13.70
N THR A 189 -9.00 -8.81 12.75
CA THR A 189 -10.24 -9.53 12.42
C THR A 189 -9.98 -10.99 12.02
N TRP A 190 -8.88 -11.23 11.28
CA TRP A 190 -8.49 -12.60 10.94
C TRP A 190 -8.05 -13.38 12.19
N PHE A 191 -7.23 -12.82 13.07
CA PHE A 191 -6.87 -13.47 14.34
C PHE A 191 -8.11 -13.83 15.17
N ASP A 192 -9.05 -12.88 15.30
CA ASP A 192 -10.27 -13.06 16.09
C ASP A 192 -11.17 -14.19 15.53
N SER A 193 -10.98 -14.57 14.27
CA SER A 193 -11.69 -15.69 13.62
C SER A 193 -11.06 -17.07 13.86
N LEU A 194 -9.87 -17.15 14.47
CA LEU A 194 -9.15 -18.39 14.67
C LEU A 194 -9.51 -19.07 15.99
N ASN A 195 -9.29 -20.39 16.08
CA ASN A 195 -9.49 -21.15 17.31
C ASN A 195 -8.45 -20.82 18.40
N ASP A 196 -7.22 -20.48 17.98
CA ASP A 196 -6.12 -20.05 18.88
C ASP A 196 -5.45 -18.79 18.32
N PRO A 197 -6.04 -17.61 18.54
CA PRO A 197 -5.47 -16.34 18.10
C PRO A 197 -4.09 -16.04 18.68
N ALA A 198 -3.92 -16.31 19.99
CA ALA A 198 -2.68 -15.97 20.71
C ALA A 198 -1.51 -16.85 20.27
N GLY A 199 -1.71 -18.18 20.19
CA GLY A 199 -0.68 -19.11 19.73
C GLY A 199 -0.32 -18.89 18.26
N THR A 200 -1.32 -18.62 17.41
CA THR A 200 -1.07 -18.31 15.98
C THR A 200 -0.26 -17.01 15.84
N ARG A 201 -0.62 -15.97 16.59
CA ARG A 201 0.12 -14.71 16.60
C ARG A 201 1.56 -14.90 17.07
N ALA A 202 1.76 -15.58 18.18
CA ALA A 202 3.11 -15.86 18.71
C ALA A 202 3.96 -16.66 17.70
N GLY A 203 3.36 -17.65 17.02
CA GLY A 203 4.02 -18.42 15.96
C GLY A 203 4.46 -17.54 14.78
N ILE A 204 3.62 -16.60 14.34
CA ILE A 204 3.96 -15.64 13.28
C ILE A 204 5.08 -14.71 13.72
N GLU A 205 4.99 -14.15 14.93
CA GLU A 205 5.96 -13.20 15.47
C GLU A 205 7.35 -13.83 15.60
N GLN A 206 7.43 -15.12 15.96
CA GLN A 206 8.69 -15.87 16.01
C GLN A 206 9.38 -15.99 14.64
N LEU A 207 8.64 -15.95 13.56
CA LEU A 207 9.20 -16.03 12.20
C LEU A 207 9.72 -14.67 11.69
N VAL A 208 9.48 -13.58 12.41
CA VAL A 208 10.01 -12.26 12.04
C VAL A 208 11.38 -12.09 12.70
N PRO A 209 12.50 -12.04 11.94
CA PRO A 209 13.84 -12.00 12.52
C PRO A 209 14.10 -10.78 13.40
N LEU A 210 13.67 -9.60 12.97
CA LEU A 210 13.92 -8.36 13.69
C LEU A 210 12.87 -8.16 14.80
N GLY A 211 13.27 -8.42 16.02
CA GLY A 211 12.51 -8.13 17.22
C GLY A 211 11.37 -9.10 17.51
N HIS A 212 11.19 -10.19 16.73
CA HIS A 212 10.14 -11.19 16.89
C HIS A 212 8.76 -10.58 17.12
N ARG A 213 8.41 -9.63 16.26
CA ARG A 213 7.13 -8.93 16.28
C ARG A 213 6.64 -8.60 14.87
N MET A 214 5.35 -8.40 14.74
CA MET A 214 4.77 -7.91 13.49
C MET A 214 5.18 -6.45 13.23
N THR A 215 5.26 -6.08 11.95
CA THR A 215 5.43 -4.69 11.51
C THR A 215 4.20 -3.87 11.89
N THR A 216 4.39 -2.62 12.26
CA THR A 216 3.31 -1.68 12.54
C THR A 216 2.91 -0.90 11.29
N PRO A 217 1.64 -0.44 11.18
CA PRO A 217 1.22 0.46 10.11
C PRO A 217 2.06 1.75 10.02
N LYS A 218 2.57 2.24 11.16
CA LYS A 218 3.42 3.44 11.20
C LYS A 218 4.78 3.20 10.52
N GLU A 219 5.42 2.06 10.73
CA GLU A 219 6.69 1.72 10.07
C GLU A 219 6.53 1.60 8.55
N MET A 220 5.39 1.07 8.09
CA MET A 220 5.03 1.09 6.67
C MET A 220 4.85 2.52 6.15
N ALA A 221 4.11 3.35 6.90
CA ALA A 221 3.84 4.74 6.55
C ALA A 221 5.12 5.57 6.43
N ASP A 222 6.09 5.38 7.32
CA ASP A 222 7.36 6.11 7.30
C ASP A 222 8.14 5.87 5.99
N THR A 223 8.16 4.61 5.54
CA THR A 223 8.78 4.27 4.25
C THR A 223 7.99 4.84 3.06
N ILE A 224 6.66 4.78 3.10
CA ILE A 224 5.78 5.37 2.06
C ILE A 224 6.05 6.87 1.95
N VAL A 225 6.06 7.59 3.07
CA VAL A 225 6.30 9.04 3.13
C VAL A 225 7.70 9.39 2.63
N PHE A 226 8.74 8.65 3.05
CA PHE A 226 10.09 8.83 2.54
C PHE A 226 10.17 8.69 1.02
N LEU A 227 9.58 7.63 0.46
CA LEU A 227 9.59 7.37 -0.97
C LEU A 227 8.80 8.42 -1.77
N ALA A 228 7.75 9.00 -1.19
CA ALA A 228 7.00 10.10 -1.79
C ALA A 228 7.77 11.42 -1.75
N SER A 229 8.69 11.59 -0.81
CA SER A 229 9.38 12.83 -0.51
C SER A 229 10.48 13.20 -1.51
N SER A 230 10.92 14.45 -1.48
CA SER A 230 12.08 14.93 -2.25
C SER A 230 13.41 14.27 -1.84
N ARG A 231 13.45 13.62 -0.66
CA ARG A 231 14.65 12.94 -0.14
C ARG A 231 14.94 11.61 -0.85
N SER A 232 13.95 11.07 -1.57
CA SER A 232 14.13 9.91 -2.43
C SER A 232 14.22 10.27 -3.92
N SER A 233 14.74 11.46 -4.25
CA SER A 233 14.73 12.06 -5.59
C SER A 233 15.40 11.20 -6.68
N HIS A 234 16.28 10.29 -6.32
CA HIS A 234 16.95 9.37 -7.27
C HIS A 234 16.59 7.89 -7.02
N THR A 235 15.44 7.65 -6.37
CA THR A 235 14.92 6.30 -6.07
C THR A 235 13.67 6.06 -6.91
N THR A 236 13.76 5.17 -7.91
CA THR A 236 12.63 4.76 -8.74
C THR A 236 12.76 3.30 -9.15
N GLY A 237 11.65 2.61 -9.43
CA GLY A 237 11.59 1.19 -9.80
C GLY A 237 11.90 0.22 -8.66
N GLN A 238 12.00 0.69 -7.41
CA GLN A 238 12.42 -0.14 -6.29
C GLN A 238 11.26 -0.88 -5.63
N LEU A 239 11.56 -2.09 -5.17
CA LEU A 239 10.69 -2.94 -4.36
C LEU A 239 11.29 -3.00 -2.96
N ILE A 240 10.71 -2.28 -1.99
CA ILE A 240 11.27 -2.14 -0.65
C ILE A 240 10.46 -2.94 0.34
N TYR A 241 11.09 -3.92 0.95
CA TYR A 241 10.50 -4.74 2.01
C TYR A 241 10.58 -4.01 3.35
N VAL A 242 9.45 -3.92 4.03
CA VAL A 242 9.35 -3.41 5.41
C VAL A 242 8.72 -4.53 6.23
N ASP A 243 9.51 -5.53 6.56
CA ASP A 243 9.04 -6.83 7.00
C ASP A 243 9.88 -7.47 8.12
N GLY A 244 10.82 -6.72 8.71
CA GLY A 244 11.71 -7.22 9.74
C GLY A 244 12.63 -8.37 9.27
N GLY A 245 12.87 -8.49 7.97
CA GLY A 245 13.70 -9.54 7.37
C GLY A 245 12.96 -10.85 7.06
N TYR A 246 11.63 -10.87 7.25
CA TYR A 246 10.81 -12.07 7.05
C TYR A 246 10.99 -12.70 5.67
N THR A 247 10.94 -11.92 4.60
CA THR A 247 11.02 -12.42 3.22
C THR A 247 12.39 -12.98 2.85
N HIS A 248 13.43 -12.54 3.54
CA HIS A 248 14.82 -12.94 3.29
C HIS A 248 15.33 -14.04 4.22
N LEU A 249 14.48 -14.55 5.09
CA LEU A 249 14.84 -15.63 5.99
C LEU A 249 15.02 -16.94 5.20
N ASP A 250 16.25 -17.49 5.24
CA ASP A 250 16.59 -18.76 4.57
C ASP A 250 15.80 -19.95 5.16
N ARG A 251 15.76 -20.00 6.50
CA ARG A 251 15.00 -21.00 7.27
C ARG A 251 14.62 -20.43 8.65
N ALA A 252 13.55 -20.96 9.25
CA ALA A 252 13.02 -20.46 10.51
C ALA A 252 14.02 -20.40 11.66
N THR A 253 15.07 -21.24 11.63
CA THR A 253 16.14 -21.29 12.64
C THR A 253 17.30 -20.36 12.34
N SER A 254 17.38 -19.72 11.17
CA SER A 254 18.53 -18.90 10.76
C SER A 254 18.71 -17.65 11.62
N ALA A 255 17.64 -17.16 12.24
CA ALA A 255 17.68 -15.98 13.09
C ALA A 255 18.02 -16.28 14.56
N ASP A 256 18.08 -17.56 14.95
CA ASP A 256 18.38 -17.96 16.32
C ASP A 256 19.86 -18.38 16.44
N HIS A 257 20.73 -17.39 16.63
CA HIS A 257 22.16 -17.61 16.78
C HIS A 257 22.56 -18.41 18.03
N SER A 258 21.66 -18.55 19.03
CA SER A 258 21.94 -19.34 20.23
C SER A 258 22.13 -20.84 19.94
N LYS A 259 21.65 -21.28 18.76
CA LYS A 259 21.74 -22.67 18.30
C LYS A 259 22.98 -22.96 17.45
N TRP A 260 23.87 -21.99 17.25
CA TRP A 260 25.05 -22.09 16.39
C TRP A 260 26.35 -22.14 17.16
N GLY A 261 26.28 -22.32 18.50
CA GLY A 261 27.42 -22.42 19.40
C GLY A 261 28.20 -23.71 19.27
#